data_c96b51541debbe03146e6cf31c31e638
#
_entry.id   c96b51541debbe03146e6cf31c31e638
#
_cell.length_a   1.000
_cell.length_b   1.000
_cell.length_c   1.000
_cell.angle_alpha   90.00
_cell.angle_beta   90.00
_cell.angle_gamma   90.00
#
_symmetry.space_group_name_H-M   'P 1'
#
loop_
_entity.id
_entity.type
_entity.pdbx_description
1 polymer ?
#
loop_
_entity_poly.entity_id
_entity_poly.type
_entity_poly.pdbx_seq_one_letter_code
_entity_poly.pdbx_strand_id
1 'polypeptide(L)'
;QGQYQYGQQDASLKVGDKNENTDKGFNRIGIRRGRIKFEYNDGIGTGAIQIDVNDKEVSFRDVYIGIKDPWIKRNQLMAGIFNRPFGYEIGYSTGNLESPERATIIQYFFPDERDLGAMLTLRTTTTSPLHFLRLDAGIFAGNSINPETDSRKDFIGRLSAQKAISNWGQWG
;
A
#
# COMPACT_ATOMS: atom_id res chain seq x y z
N GLN A 1 -10.38 -10.15 -8.62
CA GLN A 1 -11.63 -9.55 -9.09
C GLN A 1 -11.76 -9.70 -10.60
N GLY A 2 -12.80 -10.40 -11.06
CA GLY A 2 -13.20 -10.43 -12.46
C GLY A 2 -14.15 -9.26 -12.74
N GLN A 3 -14.12 -8.74 -13.96
CA GLN A 3 -14.98 -7.65 -14.39
C GLN A 3 -15.62 -7.98 -15.73
N TYR A 4 -16.92 -7.79 -15.81
CA TYR A 4 -17.68 -7.75 -17.06
C TYR A 4 -18.14 -6.32 -17.34
N GLN A 5 -17.88 -5.85 -18.53
CA GLN A 5 -18.33 -4.52 -18.98
C GLN A 5 -19.11 -4.64 -20.27
N TYR A 6 -20.26 -4.00 -20.29
CA TYR A 6 -21.07 -3.80 -21.48
C TYR A 6 -21.36 -2.31 -21.62
N GLY A 7 -21.16 -1.75 -22.79
CA GLY A 7 -21.47 -0.37 -23.09
C GLY A 7 -22.16 -0.23 -24.44
N GLN A 8 -23.19 0.59 -24.49
CA GLN A 8 -23.80 1.03 -25.73
C GLN A 8 -23.05 2.26 -26.27
N GLN A 9 -23.37 2.64 -27.50
CA GLN A 9 -23.00 3.91 -28.11
C GLN A 9 -23.25 5.04 -27.10
N ASP A 10 -22.31 5.96 -26.91
CA ASP A 10 -22.40 7.10 -25.99
C ASP A 10 -22.35 6.77 -24.47
N ALA A 11 -21.97 5.56 -24.08
CA ALA A 11 -21.80 5.25 -22.67
C ALA A 11 -20.64 6.04 -22.06
N SER A 12 -20.94 6.91 -21.07
CA SER A 12 -19.95 7.79 -20.42
C SER A 12 -18.99 7.07 -19.47
N LEU A 13 -19.24 5.82 -19.11
CA LEU A 13 -18.46 5.05 -18.17
C LEU A 13 -17.63 3.96 -18.88
N LYS A 14 -16.54 4.38 -19.52
CA LYS A 14 -15.56 3.46 -20.11
C LYS A 14 -14.35 3.31 -19.18
N VAL A 15 -14.40 2.35 -18.28
CA VAL A 15 -13.26 2.05 -17.41
C VAL A 15 -12.27 1.15 -18.15
N GLY A 16 -11.10 1.70 -18.46
CA GLY A 16 -9.97 0.95 -19.03
C GLY A 16 -9.97 0.75 -20.54
N ASP A 17 -10.78 1.50 -21.28
CA ASP A 17 -10.76 1.51 -22.73
C ASP A 17 -10.17 2.82 -23.27
N LYS A 18 -9.43 2.73 -24.39
CA LYS A 18 -9.04 3.91 -25.15
C LYS A 18 -10.23 4.37 -25.99
N ASN A 19 -10.44 5.66 -26.06
CA ASN A 19 -11.57 6.32 -26.75
C ASN A 19 -11.57 6.14 -28.30
N GLU A 20 -11.03 5.06 -28.83
CA GLU A 20 -10.83 4.91 -30.27
C GLU A 20 -12.11 4.49 -31.04
N ASN A 21 -13.19 4.10 -30.35
CA ASN A 21 -14.45 3.72 -30.99
C ASN A 21 -15.66 4.17 -30.16
N THR A 22 -15.91 5.46 -30.10
CA THR A 22 -17.06 6.03 -29.39
C THR A 22 -18.40 5.61 -29.97
N ASP A 23 -18.41 5.21 -31.24
CA ASP A 23 -19.66 4.97 -32.02
C ASP A 23 -20.13 3.51 -32.00
N LYS A 24 -19.39 2.61 -31.34
CA LYS A 24 -19.75 1.18 -31.26
C LYS A 24 -19.95 0.75 -29.82
N GLY A 25 -21.01 0.00 -29.55
CA GLY A 25 -21.15 -0.72 -28.29
C GLY A 25 -20.00 -1.68 -28.07
N PHE A 26 -19.60 -1.88 -26.84
CA PHE A 26 -18.53 -2.83 -26.48
C PHE A 26 -19.01 -3.87 -25.45
N ASN A 27 -18.43 -5.04 -25.55
CA ASN A 27 -18.63 -6.12 -24.60
C ASN A 27 -17.24 -6.66 -24.22
N ARG A 28 -16.91 -6.65 -22.94
CA ARG A 28 -15.59 -7.04 -22.45
C ARG A 28 -15.69 -7.87 -21.18
N ILE A 29 -14.94 -8.96 -21.17
CA ILE A 29 -14.64 -9.73 -19.97
C ILE A 29 -13.15 -9.53 -19.67
N GLY A 30 -12.82 -9.17 -18.44
CA GLY A 30 -11.43 -8.93 -18.10
C GLY A 30 -11.13 -9.19 -16.61
N ILE A 31 -9.86 -9.31 -16.29
CA ILE A 31 -9.37 -9.38 -14.92
C ILE A 31 -9.06 -7.95 -14.48
N ARG A 32 -9.93 -7.36 -13.68
CA ARG A 32 -9.68 -6.03 -13.12
C ARG A 32 -8.48 -6.06 -12.17
N ARG A 33 -8.36 -7.10 -11.34
CA ARG A 33 -7.27 -7.28 -10.39
C ARG A 33 -7.18 -8.72 -9.94
N GLY A 34 -6.02 -9.35 -10.17
CA GLY A 34 -5.56 -10.56 -9.52
C GLY A 34 -4.38 -10.20 -8.61
N ARG A 35 -4.28 -10.83 -7.44
CA ARG A 35 -3.19 -10.55 -6.52
C ARG A 35 -2.69 -11.84 -5.91
N ILE A 36 -1.37 -12.04 -5.97
CA ILE A 36 -0.67 -13.15 -5.35
C ILE A 36 0.32 -12.58 -4.36
N LYS A 37 0.30 -13.05 -3.11
CA LYS A 37 1.20 -12.62 -2.07
C LYS A 37 1.84 -13.82 -1.40
N PHE A 38 3.17 -13.79 -1.28
CA PHE A 38 3.96 -14.72 -0.50
C PHE A 38 4.51 -13.95 0.70
N GLU A 39 4.31 -14.47 1.89
CA GLU A 39 4.82 -13.89 3.12
C GLU A 39 5.65 -14.90 3.88
N TYR A 40 6.81 -14.44 4.36
CA TYR A 40 7.66 -15.16 5.29
C TYR A 40 7.69 -14.40 6.62
N ASN A 41 7.45 -15.09 7.71
CA ASN A 41 7.46 -14.52 9.04
C ASN A 41 7.82 -15.60 10.05
N ASP A 42 9.12 -15.80 10.27
CA ASP A 42 9.65 -16.77 11.22
C ASP A 42 10.79 -16.20 12.03
N GLY A 43 10.79 -16.48 13.34
CA GLY A 43 11.77 -15.98 14.27
C GLY A 43 11.86 -14.45 14.27
N ILE A 44 13.01 -13.94 13.89
CA ILE A 44 13.30 -12.51 13.72
C ILE A 44 13.16 -12.05 12.27
N GLY A 45 13.12 -13.00 11.31
CA GLY A 45 13.04 -12.70 9.88
C GLY A 45 11.62 -12.44 9.43
N THR A 46 11.44 -11.47 8.52
CA THR A 46 10.17 -11.20 7.86
C THR A 46 10.42 -10.78 6.42
N GLY A 47 9.49 -11.06 5.54
CA GLY A 47 9.56 -10.64 4.15
C GLY A 47 8.26 -10.88 3.42
N ALA A 48 8.07 -10.17 2.32
CA ALA A 48 6.93 -10.41 1.44
C ALA A 48 7.31 -10.14 -0.01
N ILE A 49 6.66 -10.90 -0.91
CA ILE A 49 6.64 -10.63 -2.34
C ILE A 49 5.17 -10.64 -2.76
N GLN A 50 4.70 -9.52 -3.30
CA GLN A 50 3.35 -9.39 -3.80
C GLN A 50 3.34 -8.95 -5.26
N ILE A 51 2.57 -9.67 -6.07
CA ILE A 51 2.40 -9.44 -7.49
C ILE A 51 0.94 -9.11 -7.75
N ASP A 52 0.70 -8.03 -8.46
CA ASP A 52 -0.61 -7.67 -9.00
C ASP A 52 -0.65 -8.01 -10.50
N VAL A 53 -1.74 -8.64 -10.89
CA VAL A 53 -2.03 -9.03 -12.28
C VAL A 53 -3.32 -8.37 -12.72
N ASN A 54 -3.29 -7.67 -13.82
CA ASN A 54 -4.47 -7.11 -14.49
C ASN A 54 -4.40 -7.38 -15.99
N ASP A 55 -5.41 -6.98 -16.75
CA ASP A 55 -5.48 -7.21 -18.21
C ASP A 55 -4.35 -6.55 -19.00
N LYS A 56 -3.61 -5.62 -18.40
CA LYS A 56 -2.63 -4.80 -19.10
C LYS A 56 -1.20 -5.17 -18.74
N GLU A 57 -0.98 -5.56 -17.49
CA GLU A 57 0.37 -5.75 -16.97
C GLU A 57 0.41 -6.69 -15.75
N VAL A 58 1.60 -7.17 -15.49
CA VAL A 58 1.97 -7.83 -14.24
C VAL A 58 2.99 -6.93 -13.55
N SER A 59 2.69 -6.48 -12.34
CA SER A 59 3.53 -5.55 -11.60
C SER A 59 3.83 -6.05 -10.18
N PHE A 60 5.05 -5.76 -9.72
CA PHE A 60 5.39 -5.96 -8.32
C PHE A 60 4.77 -4.86 -7.46
N ARG A 61 4.29 -5.24 -6.29
CA ARG A 61 3.78 -4.26 -5.32
C ARG A 61 4.68 -4.21 -4.08
N ASP A 62 4.57 -5.19 -3.22
CA ASP A 62 5.39 -5.24 -2.01
C ASP A 62 6.51 -6.26 -2.23
N VAL A 63 7.75 -5.82 -2.19
CA VAL A 63 8.93 -6.68 -2.27
C VAL A 63 9.89 -6.19 -1.21
N TYR A 64 9.87 -6.78 -0.03
CA TYR A 64 10.72 -6.36 1.08
C TYR A 64 11.21 -7.52 1.93
N ILE A 65 12.31 -7.28 2.59
CA ILE A 65 12.83 -8.09 3.68
C ILE A 65 12.91 -7.24 4.94
N GLY A 66 12.86 -7.87 6.10
CA GLY A 66 12.95 -7.17 7.36
C GLY A 66 13.42 -8.04 8.50
N ILE A 67 13.86 -7.38 9.56
CA ILE A 67 14.33 -7.99 10.79
C ILE A 67 13.57 -7.38 11.96
N LYS A 68 13.01 -8.23 12.82
CA LYS A 68 12.39 -7.83 14.09
C LYS A 68 13.38 -7.91 15.21
N ASP A 69 13.22 -7.06 16.21
CA ASP A 69 14.02 -7.17 17.41
C ASP A 69 13.73 -8.52 18.13
N PRO A 70 14.75 -9.18 18.66
CA PRO A 70 14.59 -10.50 19.27
C PRO A 70 13.88 -10.47 20.64
N TRP A 71 13.86 -9.32 21.32
CA TRP A 71 13.34 -9.21 22.70
C TRP A 71 11.84 -8.89 22.72
N ILE A 72 11.46 -7.77 22.13
CA ILE A 72 10.09 -7.28 22.15
C ILE A 72 9.29 -7.83 20.96
N LYS A 73 9.97 -8.15 19.84
CA LYS A 73 9.40 -8.59 18.54
C LYS A 73 8.39 -7.62 17.95
N ARG A 74 8.41 -6.36 18.39
CA ARG A 74 7.52 -5.30 17.96
C ARG A 74 8.21 -4.19 17.18
N ASN A 75 9.52 -4.07 17.32
CA ASN A 75 10.34 -3.19 16.51
C ASN A 75 10.79 -3.94 15.27
N GLN A 76 10.87 -3.24 14.15
CA GLN A 76 11.20 -3.86 12.88
C GLN A 76 11.98 -2.89 12.01
N LEU A 77 13.07 -3.37 11.43
CA LEU A 77 13.75 -2.71 10.32
C LEU A 77 13.36 -3.43 9.04
N MET A 78 12.88 -2.69 8.05
CA MET A 78 12.50 -3.21 6.72
C MET A 78 13.30 -2.50 5.64
N ALA A 79 13.59 -3.21 4.55
CA ALA A 79 14.20 -2.65 3.35
C ALA A 79 13.59 -3.30 2.10
N GLY A 80 13.34 -2.50 1.07
CA GLY A 80 12.72 -2.92 -0.18
C GLY A 80 11.63 -1.97 -0.66
N ILE A 81 10.71 -2.49 -1.44
CA ILE A 81 9.56 -1.74 -1.99
C ILE A 81 8.35 -2.03 -1.10
N PHE A 82 7.81 -0.99 -0.48
CA PHE A 82 6.63 -1.09 0.38
C PHE A 82 5.93 0.28 0.53
N ASN A 83 4.76 0.29 1.16
CA ASN A 83 4.01 1.52 1.39
C ASN A 83 4.78 2.51 2.25
N ARG A 84 4.89 3.77 1.77
CA ARG A 84 5.44 4.87 2.57
C ARG A 84 4.61 5.11 3.82
N PRO A 85 5.23 5.44 4.97
CA PRO A 85 4.50 5.71 6.22
C PRO A 85 3.92 7.14 6.20
N PHE A 86 2.93 7.39 5.33
CA PHE A 86 2.28 8.69 5.22
C PHE A 86 0.77 8.56 5.42
N GLY A 87 0.22 9.43 6.28
CA GLY A 87 -1.21 9.46 6.56
C GLY A 87 -1.76 8.13 7.12
N TYR A 88 -3.07 8.02 7.13
CA TYR A 88 -3.79 6.84 7.61
C TYR A 88 -4.11 5.86 6.47
N GLU A 89 -4.58 6.37 5.35
CA GLU A 89 -5.14 5.58 4.24
C GLU A 89 -4.11 4.73 3.49
N ILE A 90 -2.84 5.17 3.38
CA ILE A 90 -1.80 4.41 2.67
C ILE A 90 -1.55 3.05 3.35
N GLY A 91 -1.69 2.98 4.67
CA GLY A 91 -1.56 1.74 5.43
C GLY A 91 -2.71 0.75 5.24
N TYR A 92 -3.83 1.19 4.65
CA TYR A 92 -5.00 0.35 4.45
C TYR A 92 -4.99 -0.32 3.08
N SER A 93 -5.44 -1.58 3.06
CA SER A 93 -5.73 -2.25 1.79
C SER A 93 -6.88 -1.55 1.08
N THR A 94 -6.76 -1.36 -0.22
CA THR A 94 -7.82 -0.76 -1.05
C THR A 94 -9.17 -1.51 -0.96
N GLY A 95 -9.15 -2.77 -0.52
CA GLY A 95 -10.39 -3.53 -0.29
C GLY A 95 -11.10 -3.19 1.02
N ASN A 96 -10.43 -2.50 1.94
CA ASN A 96 -10.95 -2.13 3.26
C ASN A 96 -11.24 -0.62 3.39
N LEU A 97 -11.07 0.12 2.30
CA LEU A 97 -11.41 1.54 2.28
C LEU A 97 -12.93 1.69 2.28
N GLU A 98 -13.44 2.63 3.06
CA GLU A 98 -14.85 3.02 3.08
C GLU A 98 -15.27 3.74 1.80
N SER A 99 -14.33 4.40 1.13
CA SER A 99 -14.51 5.04 -0.18
C SER A 99 -13.90 4.19 -1.30
N PRO A 100 -14.52 4.15 -2.49
CA PRO A 100 -13.95 3.46 -3.67
C PRO A 100 -12.57 3.98 -4.06
N GLU A 101 -12.30 5.25 -3.80
CA GLU A 101 -11.08 5.96 -4.13
C GLU A 101 -10.46 6.56 -2.87
N ARG A 102 -9.12 6.68 -2.87
CA ARG A 102 -8.39 7.37 -1.80
C ARG A 102 -8.61 8.87 -1.86
N ALA A 103 -8.39 9.55 -0.75
CA ALA A 103 -8.47 11.01 -0.69
C ALA A 103 -7.56 11.65 -1.76
N THR A 104 -8.05 12.72 -2.40
CA THR A 104 -7.35 13.43 -3.49
C THR A 104 -5.94 13.88 -3.08
N ILE A 105 -5.75 14.25 -1.83
CA ILE A 105 -4.44 14.65 -1.30
C ILE A 105 -3.43 13.49 -1.38
N ILE A 106 -3.85 12.28 -1.07
CA ILE A 106 -2.99 11.09 -1.16
C ILE A 106 -2.65 10.78 -2.62
N GLN A 107 -3.65 10.85 -3.51
CA GLN A 107 -3.45 10.61 -4.94
C GLN A 107 -2.51 11.64 -5.57
N TYR A 108 -2.53 12.88 -5.09
CA TYR A 108 -1.70 13.95 -5.62
C TYR A 108 -0.23 13.87 -5.14
N PHE A 109 -0.01 13.65 -3.84
CA PHE A 109 1.34 13.63 -3.28
C PHE A 109 2.02 12.27 -3.38
N PHE A 110 1.26 11.19 -3.38
CA PHE A 110 1.78 9.81 -3.38
C PHE A 110 0.99 8.91 -4.32
N PRO A 111 1.01 9.19 -5.63
CA PRO A 111 0.17 8.50 -6.61
C PRO A 111 0.38 6.97 -6.61
N ASP A 112 1.61 6.51 -6.38
CA ASP A 112 1.95 5.10 -6.39
C ASP A 112 1.97 4.45 -4.99
N GLU A 113 1.77 5.23 -3.92
CA GLU A 113 1.74 4.78 -2.52
C GLU A 113 3.06 4.12 -2.04
N ARG A 114 3.77 3.45 -2.92
CA ARG A 114 4.95 2.63 -2.65
C ARG A 114 6.22 3.28 -3.12
N ASP A 115 7.31 2.93 -2.44
CA ASP A 115 8.63 3.40 -2.81
C ASP A 115 9.71 2.41 -2.35
N LEU A 116 10.85 2.46 -3.02
CA LEU A 116 12.05 1.75 -2.60
C LEU A 116 12.67 2.50 -1.42
N GLY A 117 12.89 1.82 -0.31
CA GLY A 117 13.47 2.46 0.86
C GLY A 117 13.80 1.51 1.99
N ALA A 118 14.19 2.12 3.11
CA ALA A 118 14.38 1.45 4.38
C ALA A 118 13.58 2.17 5.47
N MET A 119 12.91 1.41 6.33
CA MET A 119 12.04 1.96 7.38
C MET A 119 12.26 1.23 8.70
N LEU A 120 12.39 2.01 9.76
CA LEU A 120 12.40 1.55 11.14
C LEU A 120 11.02 1.80 11.76
N THR A 121 10.41 0.75 12.27
CA THR A 121 9.20 0.82 13.09
C THR A 121 9.56 0.59 14.54
N LEU A 122 9.17 1.50 15.42
CA LEU A 122 9.38 1.41 16.87
C LEU A 122 8.04 1.36 17.59
N ARG A 123 7.94 0.40 18.51
CA ARG A 123 6.82 0.22 19.44
C ARG A 123 7.32 -0.18 20.81
N THR A 124 6.68 0.31 21.84
CA THR A 124 7.01 -0.12 23.22
C THR A 124 6.37 -1.48 23.54
N THR A 125 6.77 -2.08 24.64
CA THR A 125 6.18 -3.31 25.16
C THR A 125 4.69 -3.12 25.47
N THR A 126 3.91 -4.20 25.46
CA THR A 126 2.46 -4.15 25.76
C THR A 126 2.16 -3.71 27.19
N THR A 127 3.11 -3.89 28.11
CA THR A 127 2.99 -3.49 29.52
C THR A 127 3.31 -2.00 29.74
N SER A 128 3.91 -1.32 28.76
CA SER A 128 4.23 0.10 28.85
C SER A 128 2.95 0.96 28.79
N PRO A 129 2.86 2.05 29.54
CA PRO A 129 1.77 3.02 29.40
C PRO A 129 1.69 3.65 28.00
N LEU A 130 2.78 3.62 27.24
CA LEU A 130 2.89 4.15 25.87
C LEU A 130 2.70 3.06 24.80
N HIS A 131 2.16 1.89 25.15
CA HIS A 131 1.99 0.75 24.21
C HIS A 131 1.10 1.07 23.00
N PHE A 132 0.31 2.11 23.07
CA PHE A 132 -0.58 2.61 22.03
C PHE A 132 0.15 3.46 20.98
N LEU A 133 1.41 3.85 21.22
CA LEU A 133 2.21 4.63 20.29
C LEU A 133 3.01 3.74 19.33
N ARG A 134 3.10 4.21 18.09
CA ARG A 134 3.97 3.68 17.05
C ARG A 134 4.67 4.82 16.34
N LEU A 135 5.99 4.70 16.20
CA LEU A 135 6.81 5.57 15.39
C LEU A 135 7.33 4.78 14.18
N ASP A 136 7.06 5.26 12.98
CA ASP A 136 7.66 4.80 11.74
C ASP A 136 8.56 5.92 11.22
N ALA A 137 9.81 5.61 10.90
CA ALA A 137 10.76 6.54 10.30
C ALA A 137 11.53 5.84 9.19
N GLY A 138 11.61 6.45 8.01
CA GLY A 138 12.24 5.83 6.86
C GLY A 138 12.87 6.80 5.89
N ILE A 139 13.77 6.26 5.08
CA ILE A 139 14.43 6.93 3.96
C ILE A 139 13.99 6.22 2.69
N PHE A 140 13.56 6.99 1.70
CA PHE A 140 12.97 6.50 0.47
C PHE A 140 13.64 7.13 -0.75
N ALA A 141 13.59 6.44 -1.89
CA ALA A 141 14.17 6.93 -3.15
C ALA A 141 13.44 8.18 -3.69
N GLY A 142 12.13 8.30 -3.44
CA GLY A 142 11.33 9.44 -3.90
C GLY A 142 10.67 9.25 -5.27
N ASN A 143 11.08 8.24 -6.04
CA ASN A 143 10.60 7.96 -7.40
C ASN A 143 9.61 6.80 -7.49
N SER A 144 9.02 6.39 -6.37
CA SER A 144 8.13 5.23 -6.29
C SER A 144 8.86 3.94 -6.72
N ILE A 145 8.26 3.15 -7.60
CA ILE A 145 8.88 1.94 -8.16
C ILE A 145 9.69 2.18 -9.43
N ASN A 146 9.77 3.43 -9.88
CA ASN A 146 10.53 3.79 -11.07
C ASN A 146 12.02 3.92 -10.76
N PRO A 147 12.90 3.78 -11.78
CA PRO A 147 14.32 4.04 -11.61
C PRO A 147 14.59 5.43 -11.05
N GLU A 148 15.57 5.53 -10.18
CA GLU A 148 15.98 6.79 -9.58
C GLU A 148 16.57 7.74 -10.64
N THR A 149 16.09 8.96 -10.67
CA THR A 149 16.50 9.99 -11.65
C THR A 149 17.36 11.10 -11.03
N ASP A 150 17.42 11.17 -9.70
CA ASP A 150 18.24 12.15 -8.98
C ASP A 150 18.95 11.52 -7.77
N SER A 151 19.77 12.33 -7.08
CA SER A 151 20.50 11.89 -5.87
C SER A 151 19.78 12.22 -4.58
N ARG A 152 18.56 12.73 -4.64
CA ARG A 152 17.81 13.15 -3.45
C ARG A 152 17.08 11.97 -2.86
N LYS A 153 16.92 11.99 -1.55
CA LYS A 153 16.18 10.97 -0.79
C LYS A 153 15.11 11.66 0.05
N ASP A 154 13.96 11.03 0.12
CA ASP A 154 12.87 11.47 0.97
C ASP A 154 13.02 10.88 2.37
N PHE A 155 12.94 11.73 3.39
CA PHE A 155 12.82 11.28 4.77
C PHE A 155 11.37 11.43 5.21
N ILE A 156 10.76 10.33 5.63
CA ILE A 156 9.36 10.31 6.07
C ILE A 156 9.29 9.75 7.48
N GLY A 157 8.65 10.51 8.37
CA GLY A 157 8.35 10.09 9.73
C GLY A 157 6.86 10.14 10.02
N ARG A 158 6.32 9.12 10.71
CA ARG A 158 4.94 9.07 11.16
C ARG A 158 4.87 8.63 12.61
N LEU A 159 4.27 9.47 13.45
CA LEU A 159 3.86 9.09 14.79
C LEU A 159 2.36 8.78 14.76
N SER A 160 1.98 7.61 15.20
CA SER A 160 0.59 7.18 15.30
C SER A 160 0.27 6.67 16.70
N ALA A 161 -0.97 6.92 17.13
CA ALA A 161 -1.50 6.45 18.39
C ALA A 161 -2.77 5.64 18.11
N GLN A 162 -2.87 4.44 18.67
CA GLN A 162 -4.06 3.60 18.52
C GLN A 162 -4.37 2.89 19.84
N LYS A 163 -5.55 3.16 20.37
CA LYS A 163 -6.00 2.57 21.64
C LYS A 163 -7.38 1.93 21.49
N ALA A 164 -7.52 0.68 21.92
CA ALA A 164 -8.81 0.04 22.02
C ALA A 164 -9.61 0.65 23.19
N ILE A 165 -10.85 1.03 22.94
CA ILE A 165 -11.77 1.54 23.97
C ILE A 165 -12.85 0.47 24.17
N SER A 166 -12.58 -0.49 25.11
CA SER A 166 -13.57 -1.49 25.53
C SER A 166 -14.47 -1.96 24.36
N ASN A 167 -15.77 -2.08 24.58
CA ASN A 167 -16.74 -2.55 23.59
C ASN A 167 -17.14 -1.52 22.51
N TRP A 168 -16.56 -0.33 22.50
CA TRP A 168 -16.92 0.78 21.59
C TRP A 168 -16.01 0.89 20.37
N GLY A 169 -15.02 -0.01 20.22
CA GLY A 169 -14.11 -0.01 19.08
C GLY A 169 -12.71 0.55 19.39
N GLN A 170 -12.02 0.98 18.35
CA GLN A 170 -10.67 1.56 18.44
C GLN A 170 -10.71 3.00 17.94
N TRP A 171 -9.95 3.87 18.60
CA TRP A 171 -9.64 5.17 18.03
C TRP A 171 -8.14 5.28 17.75
N GLY A 172 -7.80 6.07 16.74
CA GLY A 172 -6.41 6.29 16.34
C GLY A 172 -6.32 7.45 15.35
#